data_c7708916d060bec1f1f79b6a5fcd7e8a
#
_entry.id   c7708916d060bec1f1f79b6a5fcd7e8a
#
_cell.length_a   1.000
_cell.length_b   1.000
_cell.length_c   1.000
_cell.angle_alpha   90.00
_cell.angle_beta   90.00
_cell.angle_gamma   90.00
#
_symmetry.space_group_name_H-M   'P 1'
#
loop_
_entity.id
_entity.type
_entity.pdbx_description
1 polymer ?
#
loop_
_entity_poly.entity_id
_entity_poly.type
_entity_poly.pdbx_seq_one_letter_code
_entity_poly.pdbx_strand_id
1 'polypeptide(L)'
;AALRRRVLAGLLVAGALLSAGPAAHAAAEGDDPNLDQTIAADEAVVRGARTLSSGHVDMGPRFVDGSWTFLIHDDVAKVDPSLTSVWRYPDETVLQVVDAAQLTAPDDAAYAFLGAEPGSTVWVVPQTQNPDVVWVGWNTQDPEVMARIDRGITLTLDAVEGPGAMSVYLQSGSFGAPQVLWDSRTPEPQSVWVDVNTHTHANWVFTA
;
A
#
# COMPACT_ATOMS: atom_id res chain seq x y z
N ALA A 1 -10.74 75.18 -12.75
CA ALA A 1 -9.99 74.31 -11.87
C ALA A 1 -10.65 72.94 -11.87
N ALA A 2 -10.08 71.93 -12.62
CA ALA A 2 -10.59 70.57 -12.74
C ALA A 2 -9.75 69.67 -11.88
N LEU A 3 -10.39 69.09 -10.86
CA LEU A 3 -9.79 68.12 -9.95
C LEU A 3 -9.84 66.73 -10.55
N ARG A 4 -8.67 66.18 -10.97
CA ARG A 4 -8.53 64.82 -11.46
C ARG A 4 -8.40 63.88 -10.27
N ARG A 5 -9.45 63.05 -10.04
CA ARG A 5 -9.38 61.87 -9.13
C ARG A 5 -8.62 60.76 -9.80
N ARG A 6 -7.48 60.34 -9.21
CA ARG A 6 -6.78 59.11 -9.55
C ARG A 6 -7.44 57.94 -8.77
N VAL A 7 -8.01 56.98 -9.49
CA VAL A 7 -8.45 55.70 -8.94
C VAL A 7 -7.26 54.78 -8.91
N LEU A 8 -6.79 54.40 -7.71
CA LEU A 8 -5.82 53.30 -7.53
C LEU A 8 -6.60 51.99 -7.58
N ALA A 9 -6.39 51.22 -8.64
CA ALA A 9 -6.86 49.84 -8.69
C ALA A 9 -5.89 48.96 -7.88
N GLY A 10 -6.29 48.54 -6.72
CA GLY A 10 -5.57 47.55 -5.94
C GLY A 10 -5.79 46.17 -6.52
N LEU A 11 -4.72 45.53 -6.97
CA LEU A 11 -4.72 44.14 -7.43
C LEU A 11 -4.66 43.25 -6.17
N LEU A 12 -5.80 42.64 -5.80
CA LEU A 12 -5.85 41.59 -4.80
C LEU A 12 -5.37 40.30 -5.47
N VAL A 13 -4.13 39.92 -5.20
CA VAL A 13 -3.63 38.58 -5.51
C VAL A 13 -4.17 37.64 -4.41
N ALA A 14 -5.24 36.92 -4.74
CA ALA A 14 -5.71 35.81 -3.91
C ALA A 14 -4.71 34.65 -4.07
N GLY A 15 -3.79 34.54 -3.13
CA GLY A 15 -2.93 33.36 -2.99
C GLY A 15 -3.80 32.19 -2.57
N ALA A 16 -4.06 31.23 -3.46
CA ALA A 16 -4.59 29.95 -3.08
C ALA A 16 -3.52 29.22 -2.27
N LEU A 17 -3.68 29.18 -0.97
CA LEU A 17 -2.96 28.24 -0.10
C LEU A 17 -3.52 26.84 -0.41
N LEU A 18 -2.81 26.10 -1.24
CA LEU A 18 -2.96 24.66 -1.33
C LEU A 18 -2.55 24.10 0.04
N SER A 19 -3.52 23.83 0.88
CA SER A 19 -3.30 23.02 2.08
C SER A 19 -3.03 21.59 1.61
N ALA A 20 -1.75 21.23 1.52
CA ALA A 20 -1.37 19.83 1.48
C ALA A 20 -1.94 19.21 2.77
N GLY A 21 -2.94 18.34 2.65
CA GLY A 21 -3.41 17.52 3.75
C GLY A 21 -2.24 16.71 4.31
N PRO A 22 -2.29 16.30 5.58
CA PRO A 22 -1.25 15.46 6.15
C PRO A 22 -1.13 14.19 5.31
N ALA A 23 0.07 13.91 4.81
CA ALA A 23 0.36 12.64 4.16
C ALA A 23 0.06 11.52 5.17
N ALA A 24 -0.76 10.54 4.75
CA ALA A 24 -0.96 9.36 5.57
C ALA A 24 0.39 8.65 5.72
N HIS A 25 0.80 8.37 6.95
CA HIS A 25 1.99 7.59 7.23
C HIS A 25 1.54 6.15 7.51
N ALA A 26 2.17 5.20 6.85
CA ALA A 26 2.06 3.81 7.27
C ALA A 26 2.63 3.71 8.69
N ALA A 27 1.91 3.05 9.59
CA ALA A 27 2.42 2.82 10.93
C ALA A 27 3.73 2.02 10.84
N ALA A 28 4.75 2.48 11.53
CA ALA A 28 5.93 1.67 11.74
C ALA A 28 5.55 0.41 12.52
N GLU A 29 6.27 -0.68 12.28
CA GLU A 29 6.06 -1.95 12.96
C GLU A 29 5.94 -1.76 14.48
N GLY A 30 4.88 -2.33 15.04
CA GLY A 30 4.79 -2.61 16.46
C GLY A 30 5.54 -3.92 16.76
N ASP A 31 5.54 -4.32 18.03
CA ASP A 31 6.19 -5.56 18.52
C ASP A 31 5.47 -6.86 18.05
N ASP A 32 4.98 -6.92 16.81
CA ASP A 32 4.40 -8.14 16.24
C ASP A 32 5.50 -9.02 15.63
N PRO A 33 5.84 -10.17 16.25
CA PRO A 33 6.92 -11.03 15.77
C PRO A 33 6.64 -11.65 14.39
N ASN A 34 5.39 -11.61 13.91
CA ASN A 34 5.07 -12.06 12.55
C ASN A 34 5.54 -11.06 11.49
N LEU A 35 5.78 -9.81 11.88
CA LEU A 35 6.35 -8.78 11.03
C LEU A 35 7.88 -8.75 11.06
N ASP A 36 8.52 -9.50 11.97
CA ASP A 36 9.98 -9.65 11.96
C ASP A 36 10.43 -10.29 10.64
N GLN A 37 11.24 -9.56 9.90
CA GLN A 37 11.74 -9.96 8.61
C GLN A 37 13.24 -9.63 8.50
N THR A 38 13.98 -10.56 7.91
CA THR A 38 15.37 -10.32 7.51
C THR A 38 15.48 -10.63 6.03
N ILE A 39 15.78 -9.61 5.24
CA ILE A 39 16.02 -9.76 3.81
C ILE A 39 17.53 -9.93 3.58
N ALA A 40 17.92 -11.03 2.95
CA ALA A 40 19.33 -11.25 2.61
C ALA A 40 19.70 -10.43 1.36
N ALA A 41 20.87 -9.80 1.41
CA ALA A 41 21.35 -8.97 0.31
C ALA A 41 21.54 -9.74 -1.01
N ASP A 42 21.76 -11.06 -0.92
CA ASP A 42 22.02 -11.96 -2.04
C ASP A 42 20.78 -12.74 -2.50
N GLU A 43 19.59 -12.42 -2.00
CA GLU A 43 18.34 -13.01 -2.52
C GLU A 43 18.21 -12.76 -4.02
N ALA A 44 17.87 -13.82 -4.74
CA ALA A 44 17.80 -13.76 -6.18
C ALA A 44 16.61 -12.92 -6.68
N VAL A 45 16.83 -12.15 -7.75
CA VAL A 45 15.74 -11.57 -8.55
C VAL A 45 15.47 -12.53 -9.71
N VAL A 46 14.25 -13.04 -9.80
CA VAL A 46 13.88 -14.08 -10.76
C VAL A 46 12.83 -13.60 -11.75
N ARG A 47 12.88 -14.18 -12.97
CA ARG A 47 11.91 -13.99 -14.02
C ARG A 47 11.03 -15.24 -14.18
N GLY A 48 9.88 -15.06 -14.79
CA GLY A 48 8.94 -16.13 -15.13
C GLY A 48 7.60 -15.98 -14.43
N ALA A 49 6.54 -16.37 -15.14
CA ALA A 49 5.18 -16.27 -14.66
C ALA A 49 4.98 -17.03 -13.33
N ARG A 50 4.39 -16.36 -12.36
CA ARG A 50 4.10 -16.92 -11.04
C ARG A 50 2.75 -16.44 -10.54
N THR A 51 1.97 -17.35 -9.95
CA THR A 51 0.75 -17.03 -9.18
C THR A 51 0.99 -17.38 -7.73
N LEU A 52 0.73 -16.42 -6.84
CA LEU A 52 0.82 -16.54 -5.40
C LEU A 52 -0.58 -16.37 -4.82
N SER A 53 -1.12 -17.41 -4.20
CA SER A 53 -2.47 -17.44 -3.62
C SER A 53 -2.48 -17.58 -2.10
N SER A 54 -1.32 -17.81 -1.50
CA SER A 54 -1.10 -17.91 -0.05
C SER A 54 0.34 -17.57 0.26
N GLY A 55 0.67 -17.43 1.55
CA GLY A 55 2.01 -17.12 2.01
C GLY A 55 2.28 -15.63 2.12
N HIS A 56 3.47 -15.29 2.63
CA HIS A 56 3.93 -13.93 2.90
C HIS A 56 4.50 -13.28 1.65
N VAL A 57 4.02 -12.09 1.33
CA VAL A 57 4.42 -11.36 0.12
C VAL A 57 4.48 -9.87 0.41
N ASP A 58 5.59 -9.23 0.09
CA ASP A 58 5.74 -7.78 0.19
C ASP A 58 6.04 -7.13 -1.16
N MET A 59 5.50 -5.97 -1.38
CA MET A 59 5.89 -5.09 -2.46
C MET A 59 6.92 -4.09 -1.96
N GLY A 60 7.96 -3.85 -2.73
CA GLY A 60 8.96 -2.88 -2.30
C GLY A 60 10.04 -2.58 -3.34
N PRO A 61 10.83 -1.56 -3.07
CA PRO A 61 11.95 -1.20 -3.93
C PRO A 61 13.14 -2.12 -3.69
N ARG A 62 13.93 -2.29 -4.74
CA ARG A 62 15.26 -2.89 -4.70
C ARG A 62 16.14 -2.27 -5.79
N PHE A 63 17.44 -2.28 -5.60
CA PHE A 63 18.37 -1.97 -6.68
C PHE A 63 18.73 -3.25 -7.43
N VAL A 64 18.42 -3.28 -8.74
CA VAL A 64 18.78 -4.38 -9.65
C VAL A 64 19.79 -3.83 -10.65
N ASP A 65 20.99 -4.36 -10.67
CA ASP A 65 22.11 -3.86 -11.48
C ASP A 65 22.31 -2.33 -11.33
N GLY A 66 22.15 -1.84 -10.09
CA GLY A 66 22.26 -0.44 -9.74
C GLY A 66 21.04 0.44 -10.11
N SER A 67 20.01 -0.13 -10.71
CA SER A 67 18.79 0.55 -11.10
C SER A 67 17.70 0.39 -10.06
N TRP A 68 17.04 1.49 -9.69
CA TRP A 68 15.86 1.49 -8.82
C TRP A 68 14.72 0.71 -9.48
N THR A 69 14.25 -0.33 -8.81
CA THR A 69 13.24 -1.25 -9.35
C THR A 69 12.21 -1.58 -8.27
N PHE A 70 10.93 -1.54 -8.61
CA PHE A 70 9.86 -1.99 -7.74
C PHE A 70 9.57 -3.47 -8.01
N LEU A 71 9.61 -4.28 -6.97
CA LEU A 71 9.51 -5.73 -7.04
C LEU A 71 8.53 -6.30 -6.02
N ILE A 72 8.24 -7.58 -6.15
CA ILE A 72 7.47 -8.39 -5.21
C ILE A 72 8.43 -9.37 -4.54
N HIS A 73 8.55 -9.28 -3.24
CA HIS A 73 9.27 -10.23 -2.41
C HIS A 73 8.36 -11.43 -2.13
N ASP A 74 8.64 -12.56 -2.76
CA ASP A 74 8.00 -13.86 -2.51
C ASP A 74 8.73 -14.52 -1.34
N ASP A 75 8.29 -14.18 -0.13
CA ASP A 75 8.96 -14.61 1.12
C ASP A 75 8.47 -16.00 1.54
N VAL A 76 8.65 -16.95 0.66
CA VAL A 76 8.26 -18.33 0.87
C VAL A 76 8.99 -18.97 2.05
N ALA A 77 10.20 -18.50 2.38
CA ALA A 77 10.98 -19.00 3.52
C ALA A 77 10.31 -18.68 4.86
N LYS A 78 9.46 -17.65 4.94
CA LYS A 78 8.67 -17.32 6.13
C LYS A 78 7.67 -18.43 6.48
N VAL A 79 7.16 -19.13 5.46
CA VAL A 79 6.17 -20.23 5.61
C VAL A 79 6.87 -21.58 5.63
N ASP A 80 7.88 -21.78 4.78
CA ASP A 80 8.69 -22.99 4.68
C ASP A 80 10.18 -22.64 4.69
N PRO A 81 10.85 -22.76 5.84
CA PRO A 81 12.27 -22.43 5.98
C PRO A 81 13.23 -23.29 5.14
N SER A 82 12.74 -24.38 4.52
CA SER A 82 13.52 -25.19 3.59
C SER A 82 13.66 -24.57 2.19
N LEU A 83 12.81 -23.57 1.91
CA LEU A 83 12.82 -22.83 0.64
C LEU A 83 13.59 -21.51 0.79
N THR A 84 13.96 -20.94 -0.35
CA THR A 84 14.63 -19.64 -0.38
C THR A 84 13.70 -18.59 -0.94
N SER A 85 13.57 -17.48 -0.22
CA SER A 85 12.80 -16.31 -0.67
C SER A 85 13.47 -15.66 -1.88
N VAL A 86 12.67 -15.08 -2.75
CA VAL A 86 13.12 -14.45 -4.00
C VAL A 86 12.34 -13.18 -4.29
N TRP A 87 12.91 -12.33 -5.14
CA TRP A 87 12.25 -11.16 -5.66
C TRP A 87 11.74 -11.39 -7.07
N ARG A 88 10.51 -10.95 -7.36
CA ARG A 88 9.82 -11.17 -8.64
C ARG A 88 9.39 -9.86 -9.27
N TYR A 89 9.33 -9.84 -10.59
CA TYR A 89 8.81 -8.69 -11.32
C TYR A 89 7.27 -8.69 -11.30
N PRO A 90 6.63 -7.53 -11.02
CA PRO A 90 5.17 -7.42 -10.94
C PRO A 90 4.44 -7.78 -12.23
N ASP A 91 5.05 -7.50 -13.39
CA ASP A 91 4.51 -7.81 -14.72
C ASP A 91 4.42 -9.31 -15.03
N GLU A 92 5.11 -10.14 -14.25
CA GLU A 92 5.12 -11.59 -14.38
C GLU A 92 4.50 -12.31 -13.16
N THR A 93 3.99 -11.56 -12.18
CA THR A 93 3.50 -12.12 -10.92
C THR A 93 2.04 -11.76 -10.68
N VAL A 94 1.22 -12.77 -10.40
CA VAL A 94 -0.18 -12.60 -10.01
C VAL A 94 -0.33 -12.89 -8.51
N LEU A 95 -0.81 -11.91 -7.76
CA LEU A 95 -1.30 -12.10 -6.39
C LEU A 95 -2.77 -12.47 -6.49
N GLN A 96 -3.08 -13.74 -6.32
CA GLN A 96 -4.43 -14.28 -6.53
C GLN A 96 -5.25 -14.19 -5.26
N VAL A 97 -6.33 -13.43 -5.30
CA VAL A 97 -7.35 -13.42 -4.25
C VAL A 97 -8.28 -14.60 -4.48
N VAL A 98 -8.31 -15.52 -3.51
CA VAL A 98 -9.08 -16.79 -3.59
C VAL A 98 -10.39 -16.70 -2.83
N ASP A 99 -11.28 -17.70 -2.99
CA ASP A 99 -12.58 -17.72 -2.32
C ASP A 99 -12.47 -17.73 -0.78
N ALA A 100 -11.36 -18.23 -0.21
CA ALA A 100 -11.08 -18.14 1.21
C ALA A 100 -10.96 -16.70 1.74
N ALA A 101 -10.78 -15.72 0.85
CA ALA A 101 -10.75 -14.30 1.18
C ALA A 101 -12.15 -13.66 1.30
N GLN A 102 -13.23 -14.40 1.00
CA GLN A 102 -14.58 -13.86 1.06
C GLN A 102 -15.02 -13.56 2.49
N LEU A 103 -15.48 -12.34 2.70
CA LEU A 103 -16.08 -11.88 3.95
C LEU A 103 -17.39 -11.15 3.66
N THR A 104 -18.17 -10.98 4.70
CA THR A 104 -19.40 -10.15 4.63
C THR A 104 -19.08 -8.71 4.95
N ALA A 105 -19.50 -7.78 4.11
CA ALA A 105 -19.36 -6.35 4.35
C ALA A 105 -20.06 -5.96 5.66
N PRO A 106 -19.39 -5.27 6.59
CA PRO A 106 -19.96 -4.92 7.87
C PRO A 106 -21.07 -3.88 7.75
N ASP A 107 -22.08 -3.98 8.63
CA ASP A 107 -23.10 -2.94 8.84
C ASP A 107 -22.57 -1.93 9.86
N ASP A 108 -21.56 -1.17 9.48
CA ASP A 108 -20.92 -0.17 10.32
C ASP A 108 -20.49 1.03 9.47
N ALA A 109 -20.91 2.22 9.89
CA ALA A 109 -20.62 3.47 9.19
C ALA A 109 -19.10 3.74 9.05
N ALA A 110 -18.27 3.19 9.94
CA ALA A 110 -16.81 3.29 9.83
C ALA A 110 -16.26 2.63 8.56
N TYR A 111 -16.99 1.68 7.96
CA TYR A 111 -16.62 0.96 6.73
C TYR A 111 -17.39 1.43 5.49
N ALA A 112 -18.13 2.53 5.57
CA ALA A 112 -18.86 3.07 4.41
C ALA A 112 -17.94 3.40 3.23
N PHE A 113 -16.65 3.64 3.48
CA PHE A 113 -15.64 3.86 2.45
C PHE A 113 -15.41 2.64 1.53
N LEU A 114 -15.81 1.43 1.92
CA LEU A 114 -15.74 0.26 1.05
C LEU A 114 -16.70 0.36 -0.15
N GLY A 115 -17.76 1.14 -0.02
CA GLY A 115 -18.81 1.28 -1.05
C GLY A 115 -19.56 -0.01 -1.33
N ALA A 116 -19.46 -0.99 -0.43
CA ALA A 116 -20.19 -2.23 -0.47
C ALA A 116 -21.49 -2.11 0.36
N GLU A 117 -22.57 -2.71 -0.10
CA GLU A 117 -23.81 -2.79 0.67
C GLU A 117 -23.59 -3.68 1.91
N PRO A 118 -24.05 -3.27 3.11
CA PRO A 118 -23.99 -4.12 4.29
C PRO A 118 -24.55 -5.52 4.03
N GLY A 119 -23.80 -6.54 4.44
CA GLY A 119 -24.18 -7.94 4.22
C GLY A 119 -23.82 -8.51 2.84
N SER A 120 -23.34 -7.70 1.90
CA SER A 120 -22.81 -8.19 0.63
C SER A 120 -21.47 -8.88 0.77
N THR A 121 -21.08 -9.66 -0.22
CA THR A 121 -19.75 -10.30 -0.24
C THR A 121 -18.68 -9.32 -0.71
N VAL A 122 -17.58 -9.29 0.01
CA VAL A 122 -16.33 -8.63 -0.37
C VAL A 122 -15.19 -9.63 -0.26
N TRP A 123 -14.08 -9.39 -0.97
CA TRP A 123 -12.86 -10.19 -0.85
C TRP A 123 -11.81 -9.38 -0.11
N VAL A 124 -11.25 -9.97 0.95
CA VAL A 124 -10.29 -9.29 1.82
C VAL A 124 -8.99 -10.06 1.89
N VAL A 125 -7.92 -9.46 1.41
CA VAL A 125 -6.55 -9.85 1.79
C VAL A 125 -6.26 -9.15 3.10
N PRO A 126 -6.18 -9.88 4.21
CA PRO A 126 -6.23 -9.27 5.54
C PRO A 126 -4.88 -8.71 5.99
N GLN A 127 -4.92 -7.69 6.82
CA GLN A 127 -3.74 -7.14 7.50
C GLN A 127 -3.11 -8.17 8.46
N THR A 128 -3.93 -8.97 9.12
CA THR A 128 -3.48 -10.08 9.98
C THR A 128 -3.34 -11.34 9.15
N GLN A 129 -2.26 -12.08 9.33
CA GLN A 129 -1.98 -13.29 8.58
C GLN A 129 -3.14 -14.31 8.63
N ASN A 130 -3.55 -14.76 7.43
CA ASN A 130 -4.44 -15.90 7.23
C ASN A 130 -3.70 -16.91 6.32
N PRO A 131 -3.44 -18.15 6.76
CA PRO A 131 -2.65 -19.11 5.97
C PRO A 131 -3.31 -19.53 4.66
N ASP A 132 -4.62 -19.35 4.51
CA ASP A 132 -5.39 -19.73 3.33
C ASP A 132 -5.47 -18.62 2.27
N VAL A 133 -4.91 -17.44 2.57
CA VAL A 133 -4.94 -16.25 1.70
C VAL A 133 -3.53 -15.68 1.58
N VAL A 134 -3.19 -15.14 0.40
CA VAL A 134 -1.94 -14.40 0.25
C VAL A 134 -1.90 -13.23 1.24
N TRP A 135 -0.80 -13.09 1.97
CA TRP A 135 -0.63 -12.05 2.97
C TRP A 135 0.25 -10.94 2.41
N VAL A 136 -0.39 -9.86 1.96
CA VAL A 136 0.24 -8.82 1.15
C VAL A 136 0.58 -7.60 1.99
N GLY A 137 1.84 -7.21 1.92
CA GLY A 137 2.37 -6.00 2.54
C GLY A 137 3.27 -5.20 1.60
N TRP A 138 4.03 -4.32 2.23
CA TRP A 138 5.15 -3.61 1.59
C TRP A 138 6.30 -3.45 2.57
N ASN A 139 7.50 -3.38 2.04
CA ASN A 139 8.68 -3.14 2.84
C ASN A 139 9.69 -2.22 2.15
N THR A 140 10.55 -1.62 2.96
CA THR A 140 11.73 -0.84 2.56
C THR A 140 12.99 -1.38 3.25
N GLN A 141 13.01 -2.69 3.54
CA GLN A 141 14.02 -3.33 4.37
C GLN A 141 15.11 -4.03 3.55
N ASP A 142 15.11 -3.90 2.22
CA ASP A 142 16.23 -4.36 1.41
C ASP A 142 17.53 -3.66 1.88
N PRO A 143 18.62 -4.40 2.14
CA PRO A 143 19.85 -3.84 2.70
C PRO A 143 20.45 -2.72 1.86
N GLU A 144 20.38 -2.80 0.52
CA GLU A 144 20.92 -1.76 -0.34
C GLU A 144 20.00 -0.52 -0.35
N VAL A 145 18.69 -0.73 -0.25
CA VAL A 145 17.72 0.37 -0.08
C VAL A 145 17.98 1.10 1.23
N MET A 146 18.11 0.38 2.34
CA MET A 146 18.43 0.98 3.64
C MET A 146 19.75 1.74 3.65
N ALA A 147 20.74 1.26 2.88
CA ALA A 147 22.04 1.92 2.79
C ALA A 147 22.05 3.18 1.91
N ARG A 148 21.13 3.30 0.95
CA ARG A 148 21.14 4.36 -0.08
C ARG A 148 20.02 5.37 0.03
N ILE A 149 18.92 5.03 0.72
CA ILE A 149 17.76 5.91 0.90
C ILE A 149 17.80 6.52 2.29
N ASP A 150 17.79 7.84 2.33
CA ASP A 150 18.00 8.58 3.57
C ASP A 150 16.78 8.60 4.51
N ARG A 151 15.55 8.69 3.97
CA ARG A 151 14.35 8.85 4.80
C ARG A 151 13.26 7.85 4.50
N GLY A 152 12.89 7.69 3.25
CA GLY A 152 11.80 6.83 2.86
C GLY A 152 11.40 7.01 1.39
N ILE A 153 10.29 6.41 1.04
CA ILE A 153 9.71 6.42 -0.31
C ILE A 153 8.26 6.87 -0.28
N THR A 154 7.73 7.20 -1.44
CA THR A 154 6.30 7.38 -1.63
C THR A 154 5.76 6.25 -2.48
N LEU A 155 4.74 5.56 -1.98
CA LEU A 155 3.93 4.63 -2.76
C LEU A 155 2.69 5.36 -3.26
N THR A 156 2.44 5.31 -4.56
CA THR A 156 1.29 5.98 -5.19
C THR A 156 0.46 4.96 -5.94
N LEU A 157 -0.85 4.98 -5.72
CA LEU A 157 -1.80 4.26 -6.54
C LEU A 157 -2.08 5.09 -7.79
N ASP A 158 -1.65 4.59 -8.95
CA ASP A 158 -1.85 5.28 -10.24
C ASP A 158 -3.22 4.92 -10.83
N ALA A 159 -3.57 3.64 -10.88
CA ALA A 159 -4.83 3.16 -11.42
C ALA A 159 -5.17 1.75 -10.92
N VAL A 160 -6.45 1.42 -10.98
CA VAL A 160 -6.98 0.06 -10.85
C VAL A 160 -7.86 -0.22 -12.07
N GLU A 161 -7.56 -1.29 -12.77
CA GLU A 161 -8.31 -1.73 -13.94
C GLU A 161 -9.03 -3.04 -13.63
N GLY A 162 -10.31 -3.12 -13.92
CA GLY A 162 -11.12 -4.33 -13.70
C GLY A 162 -12.54 -4.00 -13.23
N PRO A 163 -13.38 -5.02 -13.03
CA PRO A 163 -14.70 -4.84 -12.42
C PRO A 163 -14.57 -4.52 -10.93
N GLY A 164 -15.49 -3.72 -10.40
CA GLY A 164 -15.51 -3.40 -8.98
C GLY A 164 -14.50 -2.34 -8.55
N ALA A 165 -14.23 -2.30 -7.26
CA ALA A 165 -13.35 -1.32 -6.64
C ALA A 165 -12.36 -1.99 -5.66
N MET A 166 -11.24 -1.31 -5.43
CA MET A 166 -10.25 -1.68 -4.44
C MET A 166 -10.13 -0.58 -3.38
N SER A 167 -10.12 -0.97 -2.12
CA SER A 167 -9.78 -0.09 -1.00
C SER A 167 -8.68 -0.73 -0.16
N VAL A 168 -7.70 0.06 0.27
CA VAL A 168 -6.62 -0.39 1.14
C VAL A 168 -6.62 0.45 2.41
N TYR A 169 -6.63 -0.20 3.56
CA TYR A 169 -6.67 0.50 4.84
C TYR A 169 -5.90 -0.22 5.94
N LEU A 170 -5.46 0.54 6.93
CA LEU A 170 -4.90 0.05 8.17
C LEU A 170 -5.95 0.08 9.29
N GLN A 171 -5.89 -0.94 10.15
CA GLN A 171 -6.70 -1.04 11.36
C GLN A 171 -5.78 -1.11 12.57
N SER A 172 -5.84 -0.10 13.44
CA SER A 172 -5.07 -0.08 14.69
C SER A 172 -5.90 -0.66 15.84
N GLY A 173 -5.60 -1.89 16.23
CA GLY A 173 -6.31 -2.60 17.30
C GLY A 173 -7.78 -2.86 16.97
N SER A 174 -8.53 -3.38 17.95
CA SER A 174 -9.94 -3.78 17.77
C SER A 174 -10.93 -2.62 17.79
N PHE A 175 -10.51 -1.42 18.17
CA PHE A 175 -11.38 -0.26 18.38
C PHE A 175 -10.96 1.00 17.62
N GLY A 176 -9.85 0.94 16.86
CA GLY A 176 -9.42 2.05 16.01
C GLY A 176 -10.30 2.18 14.78
N ALA A 177 -10.61 3.41 14.35
CA ALA A 177 -11.23 3.64 13.07
C ALA A 177 -10.28 3.22 11.93
N PRO A 178 -10.79 2.63 10.83
CA PRO A 178 -9.96 2.34 9.66
C PRO A 178 -9.28 3.59 9.12
N GLN A 179 -7.98 3.49 8.86
CA GLN A 179 -7.22 4.52 8.17
C GLN A 179 -7.13 4.14 6.69
N VAL A 180 -7.94 4.76 5.84
CA VAL A 180 -7.91 4.51 4.39
C VAL A 180 -6.63 5.10 3.80
N LEU A 181 -5.88 4.26 3.09
CA LEU A 181 -4.65 4.62 2.40
C LEU A 181 -4.90 4.87 0.91
N TRP A 182 -5.62 3.95 0.26
CA TRP A 182 -5.98 4.01 -1.16
C TRP A 182 -7.44 3.57 -1.36
N ASP A 183 -8.12 4.28 -2.24
CA ASP A 183 -9.47 3.94 -2.72
C ASP A 183 -9.54 4.19 -4.23
N SER A 184 -9.71 3.12 -5.01
CA SER A 184 -9.73 3.20 -6.47
C SER A 184 -10.86 4.06 -7.05
N ARG A 185 -11.85 4.45 -6.23
CA ARG A 185 -12.94 5.34 -6.63
C ARG A 185 -12.59 6.83 -6.50
N THR A 186 -11.50 7.14 -5.82
CA THR A 186 -10.99 8.51 -5.70
C THR A 186 -10.23 8.87 -6.98
N PRO A 187 -10.66 9.91 -7.71
CA PRO A 187 -10.06 10.23 -9.01
C PRO A 187 -8.66 10.88 -8.92
N GLU A 188 -8.32 11.44 -7.76
CA GLU A 188 -7.01 12.07 -7.54
C GLU A 188 -5.95 11.03 -7.18
N PRO A 189 -4.69 11.23 -7.57
CA PRO A 189 -3.58 10.38 -7.16
C PRO A 189 -3.47 10.33 -5.64
N GLN A 190 -3.38 9.12 -5.09
CA GLN A 190 -3.30 8.88 -3.65
C GLN A 190 -1.92 8.33 -3.33
N SER A 191 -1.22 9.01 -2.44
CA SER A 191 0.15 8.67 -2.09
C SER A 191 0.28 8.43 -0.59
N VAL A 192 1.07 7.43 -0.24
CA VAL A 192 1.42 7.07 1.14
C VAL A 192 2.93 7.17 1.29
N TRP A 193 3.38 7.89 2.31
CA TRP A 193 4.78 7.91 2.69
C TRP A 193 5.13 6.66 3.51
N VAL A 194 6.24 6.03 3.17
CA VAL A 194 6.78 4.86 3.86
C VAL A 194 8.22 5.16 4.24
N ASP A 195 8.50 5.18 5.54
CA ASP A 195 9.86 5.39 6.04
C ASP A 195 10.78 4.24 5.61
N VAL A 196 12.08 4.51 5.50
CA VAL A 196 13.08 3.46 5.30
C VAL A 196 13.09 2.51 6.51
N ASN A 197 13.39 1.25 6.28
CA ASN A 197 13.33 0.19 7.29
C ASN A 197 11.91 -0.03 7.86
N THR A 198 10.92 0.00 6.99
CA THR A 198 9.52 -0.27 7.33
C THR A 198 9.07 -1.57 6.68
N HIS A 199 8.29 -2.36 7.43
CA HIS A 199 7.53 -3.50 6.96
C HIS A 199 6.10 -3.37 7.47
N THR A 200 5.11 -3.45 6.59
CA THR A 200 3.71 -3.20 6.95
C THR A 200 2.77 -4.05 6.09
N HIS A 201 1.76 -4.63 6.72
CA HIS A 201 0.63 -5.24 6.06
C HIS A 201 -0.63 -4.40 6.24
N ALA A 202 -1.54 -4.47 5.28
CA ALA A 202 -2.80 -3.74 5.27
C ALA A 202 -3.96 -4.67 4.91
N ASN A 203 -5.18 -4.20 5.14
CA ASN A 203 -6.37 -4.83 4.58
C ASN A 203 -6.57 -4.33 3.15
N TRP A 204 -6.57 -5.26 2.18
CA TRP A 204 -6.89 -4.98 0.77
C TRP A 204 -8.27 -5.55 0.50
N VAL A 205 -9.22 -4.68 0.20
CA VAL A 205 -10.63 -5.08 0.00
C VAL A 205 -11.02 -4.86 -1.45
N PHE A 206 -11.62 -5.86 -2.03
CA PHE A 206 -12.13 -5.85 -3.41
C PHE A 206 -13.64 -6.05 -3.38
N THR A 207 -14.36 -5.22 -4.11
CA THR A 207 -15.79 -5.35 -4.39
C THR A 207 -16.01 -5.80 -5.83
N ALA A 208 -17.11 -6.48 -6.13
CA ALA A 208 -17.47 -6.88 -7.48
C ALA A 208 -18.53 -5.92 -8.08
#